data_5b9b2f0cd0e2cfcc4e92810b931a627c
#
_entry.id   5b9b2f0cd0e2cfcc4e92810b931a627c
#
_cell.length_a   1.000
_cell.length_b   1.000
_cell.length_c   1.000
_cell.angle_alpha   90.00
_cell.angle_beta   90.00
_cell.angle_gamma   90.00
#
_symmetry.space_group_name_H-M   'P 1'
#
loop_
_entity.id
_entity.type
_entity.pdbx_description
1 polymer ?
#
loop_
_entity_poly.entity_id
_entity_poly.type
_entity_poly.pdbx_seq_one_letter_code
_entity_poly.pdbx_strand_id
1 'polypeptide(L)'
;EEDNERGVAHFVEHMMFNGTKTWPGNKVIETFESMGLRFGRDVNAYTSYDETVYQVSLPTTQKQNLQQVMAIFSEWSNAATFEKLEVDAERGVITEEWRAHQDAKWRTSQARRPFLLANTRNLDREPIGLMDTVATVTPAQLRQFYQRWYQPNNMTFIVVGDIDSKEALALIKDNLSKLPANKAAENRVWPTKAENHLRFNIINDKENRVNGIALYYRLPMVQVNDEQSFVEQAEWSMLVQLFNQRLQERIQSGELKTISGGTARSVKIAPDYQSLFFRVNARDDNMQDAANALMAE
;
A
#
# COMPACT_ATOMS: atom_id res chain seq x y z
N GLU A 1 8.59 4.09 -10.92
CA GLU A 1 8.81 3.06 -11.95
C GLU A 1 8.63 3.63 -13.35
N GLU A 2 9.50 3.27 -14.27
CA GLU A 2 9.33 3.49 -15.69
C GLU A 2 8.41 2.40 -16.29
N ASP A 3 8.07 2.50 -17.59
CA ASP A 3 7.13 1.55 -18.19
C ASP A 3 7.63 0.11 -18.22
N ASN A 4 8.93 -0.07 -18.33
CA ASN A 4 9.61 -1.37 -18.29
C ASN A 4 9.98 -1.84 -16.87
N GLU A 5 9.57 -1.10 -15.83
CA GLU A 5 9.87 -1.38 -14.43
C GLU A 5 8.61 -1.73 -13.62
N ARG A 6 7.48 -1.98 -14.26
CA ARG A 6 6.21 -2.28 -13.58
C ARG A 6 6.33 -3.55 -12.74
N GLY A 7 6.30 -3.41 -11.41
CA GLY A 7 6.48 -4.49 -10.44
C GLY A 7 7.91 -4.63 -9.93
N VAL A 8 8.86 -3.85 -10.41
CA VAL A 8 10.26 -3.91 -9.94
C VAL A 8 10.38 -3.44 -8.50
N ALA A 9 9.60 -2.43 -8.08
CA ALA A 9 9.59 -1.96 -6.68
C ALA A 9 9.17 -3.08 -5.72
N HIS A 10 8.10 -3.81 -6.04
CA HIS A 10 7.62 -4.95 -5.27
C HIS A 10 8.62 -6.11 -5.28
N PHE A 11 9.23 -6.39 -6.43
CA PHE A 11 10.27 -7.40 -6.50
C PHE A 11 11.48 -7.03 -5.63
N VAL A 12 11.90 -5.77 -5.62
CA VAL A 12 12.98 -5.29 -4.73
C VAL A 12 12.59 -5.42 -3.27
N GLU A 13 11.32 -5.17 -2.91
CA GLU A 13 10.82 -5.43 -1.55
C GLU A 13 11.06 -6.86 -1.11
N HIS A 14 10.66 -7.85 -1.92
CA HIS A 14 10.91 -9.28 -1.66
C HIS A 14 12.40 -9.58 -1.49
N MET A 15 13.23 -9.02 -2.36
CA MET A 15 14.67 -9.25 -2.33
C MET A 15 15.36 -8.72 -1.08
N MET A 16 14.76 -7.79 -0.31
CA MET A 16 15.32 -7.35 0.97
C MET A 16 15.38 -8.49 2.00
N PHE A 17 14.51 -9.49 1.86
CA PHE A 17 14.51 -10.69 2.71
C PHE A 17 15.38 -11.83 2.15
N ASN A 18 15.83 -11.72 0.90
CA ASN A 18 16.56 -12.74 0.15
C ASN A 18 18.09 -12.46 0.04
N GLY A 19 18.61 -11.64 0.92
CA GLY A 19 20.03 -11.51 1.11
C GLY A 19 20.58 -10.10 1.08
N THR A 20 21.40 -9.84 2.06
CA THR A 20 22.26 -8.68 2.16
C THR A 20 23.72 -9.12 2.34
N LYS A 21 24.62 -8.16 2.39
CA LYS A 21 26.07 -8.44 2.50
C LYS A 21 26.41 -9.28 3.76
N THR A 22 25.82 -8.96 4.91
CA THR A 22 26.07 -9.67 6.18
C THR A 22 25.12 -10.86 6.35
N TRP A 23 23.93 -10.79 5.82
CA TRP A 23 22.90 -11.83 5.91
C TRP A 23 22.55 -12.37 4.51
N PRO A 24 23.39 -13.28 3.93
CA PRO A 24 23.12 -13.82 2.60
C PRO A 24 21.94 -14.80 2.60
N GLY A 25 21.22 -14.87 1.47
CA GLY A 25 20.08 -15.75 1.28
C GLY A 25 19.01 -15.52 2.35
N ASN A 26 18.52 -16.57 2.97
CA ASN A 26 17.45 -16.54 3.96
C ASN A 26 17.88 -16.07 5.37
N LYS A 27 19.12 -15.63 5.56
CA LYS A 27 19.68 -15.33 6.89
C LYS A 27 18.99 -14.15 7.59
N VAL A 28 18.42 -13.21 6.87
CA VAL A 28 17.61 -12.12 7.46
C VAL A 28 16.40 -12.70 8.19
N ILE A 29 15.66 -13.60 7.54
CA ILE A 29 14.47 -14.25 8.13
C ILE A 29 14.87 -15.13 9.31
N GLU A 30 15.87 -15.98 9.15
CA GLU A 30 16.40 -16.82 10.25
C GLU A 30 16.84 -15.98 11.46
N THR A 31 17.40 -14.80 11.22
CA THR A 31 17.80 -13.87 12.29
C THR A 31 16.56 -13.36 13.03
N PHE A 32 15.52 -12.94 12.35
CA PHE A 32 14.27 -12.53 13.00
C PHE A 32 13.63 -13.69 13.77
N GLU A 33 13.57 -14.87 13.17
CA GLU A 33 13.04 -16.08 13.83
C GLU A 33 13.83 -16.45 15.10
N SER A 34 15.16 -16.30 15.08
CA SER A 34 16.01 -16.52 16.27
C SER A 34 15.70 -15.55 17.42
N MET A 35 15.15 -14.39 17.13
CA MET A 35 14.63 -13.43 18.10
C MET A 35 13.19 -13.75 18.55
N GLY A 36 12.57 -14.81 18.02
CA GLY A 36 11.17 -15.17 18.27
C GLY A 36 10.16 -14.36 17.49
N LEU A 37 10.61 -13.58 16.50
CA LEU A 37 9.74 -12.81 15.61
C LEU A 37 9.22 -13.70 14.47
N ARG A 38 7.97 -13.48 14.08
CA ARG A 38 7.33 -14.23 13.00
C ARG A 38 7.05 -13.34 11.81
N PHE A 39 7.43 -13.81 10.64
CA PHE A 39 7.03 -13.15 9.39
C PHE A 39 5.51 -13.10 9.26
N GLY A 40 4.97 -12.01 8.75
CA GLY A 40 3.53 -11.74 8.65
C GLY A 40 2.86 -11.21 9.92
N ARG A 41 3.42 -11.49 11.12
CA ARG A 41 2.91 -10.97 12.39
C ARG A 41 3.77 -9.83 12.94
N ASP A 42 5.07 -10.07 13.07
CA ASP A 42 6.01 -9.15 13.72
C ASP A 42 6.94 -8.47 12.72
N VAL A 43 7.19 -9.12 11.59
CA VAL A 43 7.98 -8.64 10.46
C VAL A 43 7.10 -8.60 9.23
N ASN A 44 6.97 -7.42 8.63
CA ASN A 44 6.17 -7.19 7.44
C ASN A 44 6.83 -6.19 6.51
N ALA A 45 6.43 -6.24 5.24
CA ALA A 45 6.67 -5.19 4.26
C ALA A 45 5.47 -5.03 3.35
N TYR A 46 5.39 -3.91 2.67
CA TYR A 46 4.43 -3.71 1.58
C TYR A 46 4.94 -2.67 0.60
N THR A 47 4.57 -2.83 -0.66
CA THR A 47 4.75 -1.83 -1.71
C THR A 47 3.40 -1.25 -2.12
N SER A 48 3.31 0.07 -2.15
CA SER A 48 2.17 0.80 -2.71
C SER A 48 2.58 1.54 -4.00
N TYR A 49 1.73 2.47 -4.44
CA TYR A 49 2.04 3.27 -5.63
C TYR A 49 3.22 4.24 -5.44
N ASP A 50 3.43 4.71 -4.20
CA ASP A 50 4.32 5.82 -3.89
C ASP A 50 5.43 5.44 -2.91
N GLU A 51 5.32 4.29 -2.24
CA GLU A 51 6.21 3.91 -1.15
C GLU A 51 6.38 2.39 -1.05
N THR A 52 7.52 1.98 -0.49
CA THR A 52 7.74 0.64 0.06
C THR A 52 8.09 0.79 1.53
N VAL A 53 7.40 0.06 2.39
CA VAL A 53 7.55 0.15 3.85
C VAL A 53 7.95 -1.19 4.42
N TYR A 54 8.94 -1.18 5.30
CA TYR A 54 9.40 -2.34 6.08
C TYR A 54 9.11 -2.11 7.55
N GLN A 55 8.54 -3.08 8.21
CA GLN A 55 8.08 -2.98 9.60
C GLN A 55 8.60 -4.15 10.42
N VAL A 56 9.17 -3.84 11.58
CA VAL A 56 9.58 -4.85 12.57
C VAL A 56 9.06 -4.43 13.94
N SER A 57 8.31 -5.30 14.58
CA SER A 57 7.77 -5.13 15.92
C SER A 57 8.56 -6.01 16.90
N LEU A 58 9.25 -5.37 17.84
CA LEU A 58 10.01 -6.04 18.90
C LEU A 58 9.25 -5.99 20.22
N PRO A 59 9.21 -7.10 21.00
CA PRO A 59 8.79 -7.05 22.39
C PRO A 59 9.67 -6.09 23.20
N THR A 60 9.10 -5.27 24.07
CA THR A 60 9.83 -4.28 24.90
C THR A 60 10.85 -4.93 25.85
N THR A 61 10.66 -6.22 26.16
CA THR A 61 11.59 -7.02 26.97
C THR A 61 12.87 -7.45 26.22
N GLN A 62 12.92 -7.21 24.90
CA GLN A 62 14.02 -7.66 24.03
C GLN A 62 14.82 -6.47 23.45
N LYS A 63 15.10 -5.46 24.25
CA LYS A 63 15.86 -4.27 23.83
C LYS A 63 17.22 -4.58 23.21
N GLN A 64 17.89 -5.67 23.64
CA GLN A 64 19.14 -6.14 23.08
C GLN A 64 19.04 -6.49 21.57
N ASN A 65 17.85 -6.88 21.11
CA ASN A 65 17.64 -7.23 19.71
C ASN A 65 17.50 -5.98 18.83
N LEU A 66 17.22 -4.82 19.41
CA LEU A 66 17.05 -3.57 18.67
C LEU A 66 18.31 -3.21 17.86
N GLN A 67 19.49 -3.39 18.42
CA GLN A 67 20.75 -3.13 17.72
C GLN A 67 20.87 -3.98 16.45
N GLN A 68 20.49 -5.25 16.52
CA GLN A 68 20.55 -6.14 15.36
C GLN A 68 19.48 -5.82 14.31
N VAL A 69 18.27 -5.46 14.74
CA VAL A 69 17.23 -4.96 13.84
C VAL A 69 17.70 -3.69 13.12
N MET A 70 18.30 -2.75 13.84
CA MET A 70 18.87 -1.52 13.26
C MET A 70 19.95 -1.81 12.22
N ALA A 71 20.82 -2.81 12.49
CA ALA A 71 21.83 -3.22 11.53
C ALA A 71 21.21 -3.84 10.26
N ILE A 72 20.13 -4.62 10.37
CA ILE A 72 19.39 -5.14 9.22
C ILE A 72 18.79 -3.99 8.41
N PHE A 73 18.13 -3.01 9.04
CA PHE A 73 17.60 -1.83 8.33
C PHE A 73 18.71 -1.03 7.61
N SER A 74 19.88 -0.91 8.23
CA SER A 74 21.05 -0.29 7.59
C SER A 74 21.47 -1.04 6.33
N GLU A 75 21.49 -2.38 6.35
CA GLU A 75 21.84 -3.17 5.18
C GLU A 75 20.74 -3.20 4.12
N TRP A 76 19.48 -3.20 4.51
CA TRP A 76 18.36 -2.99 3.57
C TRP A 76 18.48 -1.65 2.83
N SER A 77 19.04 -0.65 3.49
CA SER A 77 19.22 0.67 2.91
C SER A 77 20.36 0.77 1.89
N ASN A 78 21.36 -0.12 1.94
CA ASN A 78 22.59 0.07 1.17
C ASN A 78 23.32 -1.22 0.73
N ALA A 79 22.94 -2.40 1.21
CA ALA A 79 23.76 -3.61 1.07
C ALA A 79 22.99 -4.84 0.56
N ALA A 80 21.84 -4.68 -0.07
CA ALA A 80 21.14 -5.79 -0.72
C ALA A 80 21.95 -6.36 -1.89
N THR A 81 21.95 -7.70 -2.03
CA THR A 81 22.89 -8.40 -2.92
C THR A 81 22.30 -8.76 -4.28
N PHE A 82 21.03 -9.09 -4.39
CA PHE A 82 20.37 -9.53 -5.65
C PHE A 82 21.11 -10.68 -6.33
N GLU A 83 21.41 -11.73 -5.57
CA GLU A 83 22.05 -12.93 -6.12
C GLU A 83 21.14 -13.62 -7.14
N LYS A 84 21.73 -14.09 -8.25
CA LYS A 84 20.94 -14.65 -9.37
C LYS A 84 20.03 -15.81 -8.94
N LEU A 85 20.54 -16.69 -8.09
CA LEU A 85 19.76 -17.86 -7.62
C LEU A 85 18.54 -17.42 -6.80
N GLU A 86 18.72 -16.44 -5.91
CA GLU A 86 17.64 -15.89 -5.09
C GLU A 86 16.60 -15.14 -5.95
N VAL A 87 17.07 -14.34 -6.91
CA VAL A 87 16.17 -13.65 -7.85
C VAL A 87 15.36 -14.64 -8.68
N ASP A 88 15.99 -15.70 -9.18
CA ASP A 88 15.30 -16.70 -10.00
C ASP A 88 14.29 -17.50 -9.17
N ALA A 89 14.58 -17.81 -7.90
CA ALA A 89 13.66 -18.45 -6.98
C ALA A 89 12.45 -17.56 -6.65
N GLU A 90 12.70 -16.28 -6.38
CA GLU A 90 11.67 -15.32 -5.96
C GLU A 90 10.66 -15.00 -7.06
N ARG A 91 11.02 -15.15 -8.35
CA ARG A 91 10.05 -15.06 -9.47
C ARG A 91 8.86 -16.00 -9.29
N GLY A 92 9.14 -17.22 -8.82
CA GLY A 92 8.11 -18.21 -8.54
C GLY A 92 7.16 -17.74 -7.43
N VAL A 93 7.71 -17.20 -6.36
CA VAL A 93 6.96 -16.70 -5.21
C VAL A 93 6.01 -15.57 -5.64
N ILE A 94 6.52 -14.55 -6.32
CA ILE A 94 5.71 -13.41 -6.80
C ILE A 94 4.64 -13.86 -7.80
N THR A 95 4.97 -14.85 -8.66
CA THR A 95 3.99 -15.39 -9.61
C THR A 95 2.86 -16.14 -8.90
N GLU A 96 3.16 -16.90 -7.85
CA GLU A 96 2.14 -17.59 -7.05
C GLU A 96 1.32 -16.60 -6.23
N GLU A 97 1.92 -15.54 -5.70
CA GLU A 97 1.20 -14.45 -5.05
C GLU A 97 0.19 -13.80 -6.01
N TRP A 98 0.64 -13.45 -7.22
CA TRP A 98 -0.25 -12.91 -8.25
C TRP A 98 -1.41 -13.87 -8.58
N ARG A 99 -1.14 -15.18 -8.70
CA ARG A 99 -2.18 -16.20 -8.95
C ARG A 99 -3.16 -16.32 -7.79
N ALA A 100 -2.67 -16.30 -6.56
CA ALA A 100 -3.49 -16.41 -5.36
C ALA A 100 -4.49 -15.25 -5.20
N HIS A 101 -4.14 -14.07 -5.73
CA HIS A 101 -5.01 -12.89 -5.66
C HIS A 101 -6.13 -12.87 -6.73
N GLN A 102 -6.18 -13.78 -7.70
CA GLN A 102 -7.12 -13.74 -8.84
C GLN A 102 -8.54 -14.26 -8.50
N ASP A 103 -9.07 -13.86 -7.37
CA ASP A 103 -10.45 -14.13 -6.96
C ASP A 103 -11.48 -13.16 -7.58
N ALA A 104 -12.76 -13.32 -7.26
CA ALA A 104 -13.83 -12.43 -7.71
C ALA A 104 -13.61 -10.97 -7.25
N LYS A 105 -13.05 -10.77 -6.07
CA LYS A 105 -12.74 -9.45 -5.52
C LYS A 105 -11.66 -8.76 -6.37
N TRP A 106 -10.62 -9.48 -6.73
CA TRP A 106 -9.57 -8.98 -7.61
C TRP A 106 -10.12 -8.66 -9.01
N ARG A 107 -10.88 -9.58 -9.66
CA ARG A 107 -11.45 -9.35 -11.00
C ARG A 107 -12.36 -8.12 -11.03
N THR A 108 -13.23 -7.96 -10.04
CA THR A 108 -14.09 -6.78 -9.93
C THR A 108 -13.31 -5.50 -9.64
N SER A 109 -12.21 -5.59 -8.89
CA SER A 109 -11.29 -4.48 -8.66
C SER A 109 -10.60 -4.08 -9.97
N GLN A 110 -10.08 -5.02 -10.74
CA GLN A 110 -9.46 -4.76 -12.04
C GLN A 110 -10.44 -4.12 -13.04
N ALA A 111 -11.67 -4.62 -13.10
CA ALA A 111 -12.73 -4.03 -13.94
C ALA A 111 -13.08 -2.58 -13.52
N ARG A 112 -12.92 -2.24 -12.25
CA ARG A 112 -13.19 -0.90 -11.70
C ARG A 112 -12.02 0.08 -11.89
N ARG A 113 -10.77 -0.40 -11.96
CA ARG A 113 -9.56 0.45 -12.04
C ARG A 113 -9.62 1.49 -13.16
N PRO A 114 -9.94 1.14 -14.43
CA PRO A 114 -10.02 2.13 -15.51
C PRO A 114 -11.06 3.23 -15.24
N PHE A 115 -12.09 2.91 -14.46
CA PHE A 115 -13.10 3.88 -14.05
C PHE A 115 -12.59 4.81 -12.94
N LEU A 116 -11.96 4.25 -11.91
CA LEU A 116 -11.49 5.02 -10.74
C LEU A 116 -10.21 5.81 -11.01
N LEU A 117 -9.26 5.18 -11.68
CA LEU A 117 -7.90 5.69 -11.85
C LEU A 117 -7.67 6.33 -13.22
N ALA A 118 -8.74 6.57 -13.99
CA ALA A 118 -8.62 7.25 -15.28
C ALA A 118 -7.85 8.57 -15.15
N ASN A 119 -6.96 8.82 -16.12
CA ASN A 119 -6.10 10.00 -16.16
C ASN A 119 -5.12 10.14 -14.98
N THR A 120 -4.91 9.08 -14.21
CA THR A 120 -3.83 9.00 -13.24
C THR A 120 -2.74 8.05 -13.73
N ARG A 121 -1.51 8.28 -13.30
CA ARG A 121 -0.42 7.33 -13.57
C ARG A 121 -0.66 5.98 -12.86
N ASN A 122 -1.36 5.97 -11.75
CA ASN A 122 -1.64 4.78 -10.95
C ASN A 122 -2.47 3.73 -11.70
N LEU A 123 -3.19 4.11 -12.77
CA LEU A 123 -3.93 3.16 -13.59
C LEU A 123 -3.05 2.02 -14.10
N ASP A 124 -1.83 2.33 -14.52
CA ASP A 124 -0.88 1.38 -15.12
C ASP A 124 0.28 1.01 -14.18
N ARG A 125 0.16 1.27 -12.88
CA ARG A 125 1.23 1.09 -11.89
C ARG A 125 0.78 0.28 -10.68
N GLU A 126 0.06 -0.82 -10.93
CA GLU A 126 -0.26 -1.75 -9.85
C GLU A 126 1.03 -2.32 -9.24
N PRO A 127 1.20 -2.31 -7.90
CA PRO A 127 2.46 -2.68 -7.25
C PRO A 127 2.99 -4.05 -7.64
N ILE A 128 2.11 -5.06 -7.75
CA ILE A 128 2.52 -6.41 -8.17
C ILE A 128 3.06 -6.45 -9.61
N GLY A 129 2.73 -5.47 -10.42
CA GLY A 129 3.27 -5.22 -11.74
C GLY A 129 2.80 -6.16 -12.84
N LEU A 130 3.62 -6.27 -13.87
CA LEU A 130 3.39 -7.14 -15.01
C LEU A 130 4.18 -8.44 -14.87
N MET A 131 3.53 -9.58 -15.04
CA MET A 131 4.20 -10.89 -14.94
C MET A 131 5.29 -11.07 -15.99
N ASP A 132 5.19 -10.43 -17.16
CA ASP A 132 6.26 -10.41 -18.16
C ASP A 132 7.51 -9.67 -17.64
N THR A 133 7.33 -8.57 -16.91
CA THR A 133 8.44 -7.86 -16.25
C THR A 133 9.04 -8.73 -15.15
N VAL A 134 8.22 -9.32 -14.29
CA VAL A 134 8.66 -10.24 -13.22
C VAL A 134 9.46 -11.41 -13.81
N ALA A 135 9.01 -11.99 -14.92
CA ALA A 135 9.68 -13.11 -15.56
C ALA A 135 11.05 -12.76 -16.18
N THR A 136 11.22 -11.52 -16.62
CA THR A 136 12.39 -11.14 -17.46
C THR A 136 13.37 -10.18 -16.80
N VAL A 137 12.97 -9.47 -15.73
CA VAL A 137 13.84 -8.52 -15.03
C VAL A 137 15.11 -9.22 -14.52
N THR A 138 16.25 -8.62 -14.76
CA THR A 138 17.55 -9.17 -14.38
C THR A 138 18.02 -8.68 -13.00
N PRO A 139 18.92 -9.42 -12.31
CA PRO A 139 19.55 -8.93 -11.08
C PRO A 139 20.20 -7.54 -11.23
N ALA A 140 20.75 -7.25 -12.39
CA ALA A 140 21.36 -5.95 -12.69
C ALA A 140 20.31 -4.82 -12.73
N GLN A 141 19.14 -5.07 -13.31
CA GLN A 141 18.03 -4.11 -13.35
C GLN A 141 17.44 -3.88 -11.96
N LEU A 142 17.24 -4.95 -11.16
CA LEU A 142 16.80 -4.84 -9.77
C LEU A 142 17.79 -4.00 -8.96
N ARG A 143 19.10 -4.27 -9.09
CA ARG A 143 20.15 -3.49 -8.42
C ARG A 143 20.17 -2.02 -8.88
N GLN A 144 19.95 -1.76 -10.16
CA GLN A 144 19.88 -0.39 -10.69
C GLN A 144 18.68 0.38 -10.11
N PHE A 145 17.50 -0.27 -10.02
CA PHE A 145 16.33 0.30 -9.38
C PHE A 145 16.60 0.59 -7.90
N TYR A 146 17.13 -0.40 -7.17
CA TYR A 146 17.50 -0.26 -5.78
C TYR A 146 18.48 0.92 -5.55
N GLN A 147 19.55 0.99 -6.30
CA GLN A 147 20.54 2.07 -6.20
C GLN A 147 19.96 3.46 -6.52
N ARG A 148 18.93 3.54 -7.34
CA ARG A 148 18.26 4.80 -7.66
C ARG A 148 17.32 5.26 -6.57
N TRP A 149 16.56 4.37 -5.96
CA TRP A 149 15.47 4.72 -5.05
C TRP A 149 15.79 4.55 -3.56
N TYR A 150 16.63 3.59 -3.20
CA TYR A 150 17.07 3.36 -1.83
C TYR A 150 18.24 4.27 -1.48
N GLN A 151 17.93 5.55 -1.30
CA GLN A 151 18.89 6.60 -0.97
C GLN A 151 18.52 7.22 0.38
N PRO A 152 19.48 7.53 1.27
CA PRO A 152 19.21 8.05 2.61
C PRO A 152 18.32 9.30 2.61
N ASN A 153 18.44 10.17 1.62
CA ASN A 153 17.62 11.37 1.46
C ASN A 153 16.21 11.10 0.88
N ASN A 154 15.89 9.86 0.52
CA ASN A 154 14.58 9.39 0.09
C ASN A 154 13.97 8.40 1.09
N MET A 155 14.55 8.27 2.29
CA MET A 155 14.11 7.35 3.33
C MET A 155 13.67 8.11 4.58
N THR A 156 12.65 7.59 5.23
CA THR A 156 12.23 8.00 6.56
C THR A 156 12.33 6.81 7.49
N PHE A 157 13.04 6.96 8.60
CA PHE A 157 13.16 5.96 9.63
C PHE A 157 12.33 6.36 10.86
N ILE A 158 11.44 5.48 11.29
CA ILE A 158 10.49 5.75 12.38
C ILE A 158 10.66 4.69 13.46
N VAL A 159 10.92 5.11 14.71
CA VAL A 159 10.93 4.25 15.89
C VAL A 159 9.84 4.71 16.84
N VAL A 160 8.95 3.80 17.22
CA VAL A 160 7.86 4.06 18.17
C VAL A 160 7.82 2.94 19.19
N GLY A 161 7.71 3.29 20.46
CA GLY A 161 7.57 2.31 21.54
C GLY A 161 8.06 2.82 22.89
N ASP A 162 8.12 1.91 23.86
CA ASP A 162 8.68 2.16 25.19
C ASP A 162 10.21 2.09 25.16
N ILE A 163 10.83 3.12 24.60
CA ILE A 163 12.28 3.27 24.48
C ILE A 163 12.67 4.73 24.81
N ASP A 164 13.83 4.90 25.45
CA ASP A 164 14.40 6.24 25.62
C ASP A 164 14.77 6.85 24.26
N SER A 165 14.27 8.06 24.01
CA SER A 165 14.45 8.73 22.72
C SER A 165 15.93 9.06 22.40
N LYS A 166 16.79 9.26 23.42
CA LYS A 166 18.21 9.52 23.21
C LYS A 166 18.93 8.23 22.84
N GLU A 167 18.56 7.11 23.45
CA GLU A 167 19.07 5.77 23.11
C GLU A 167 18.67 5.40 21.68
N ALA A 168 17.39 5.57 21.32
CA ALA A 168 16.91 5.33 19.96
C ALA A 168 17.65 6.21 18.92
N LEU A 169 17.83 7.50 19.21
CA LEU A 169 18.55 8.42 18.34
C LEU A 169 20.03 8.03 18.17
N ALA A 170 20.69 7.56 19.25
CA ALA A 170 22.07 7.11 19.19
C ALA A 170 22.18 5.89 18.27
N LEU A 171 21.30 4.89 18.43
CA LEU A 171 21.25 3.71 17.57
C LEU A 171 21.01 4.06 16.09
N ILE A 172 20.08 4.97 15.80
CA ILE A 172 19.83 5.48 14.45
C ILE A 172 21.11 6.09 13.87
N LYS A 173 21.77 6.98 14.62
CA LYS A 173 23.01 7.63 14.18
C LYS A 173 24.12 6.62 13.92
N ASP A 174 24.32 5.69 14.82
CA ASP A 174 25.41 4.70 14.72
C ASP A 174 25.27 3.80 13.51
N ASN A 175 24.03 3.45 13.12
CA ASN A 175 23.76 2.52 12.03
C ASN A 175 23.51 3.24 10.68
N LEU A 176 22.85 4.40 10.67
CA LEU A 176 22.37 5.01 9.43
C LEU A 176 23.16 6.27 9.01
N SER A 177 23.87 6.96 9.91
CA SER A 177 24.59 8.19 9.55
C SER A 177 25.79 7.95 8.60
N LYS A 178 26.25 6.72 8.48
CA LYS A 178 27.37 6.32 7.61
C LYS A 178 26.92 5.88 6.21
N LEU A 179 25.63 5.86 5.97
CA LEU A 179 25.10 5.51 4.64
C LEU A 179 25.57 6.53 3.59
N PRO A 180 26.00 6.08 2.40
CA PRO A 180 26.46 6.98 1.37
C PRO A 180 25.30 7.86 0.89
N ALA A 181 25.45 9.18 1.02
CA ALA A 181 24.50 10.15 0.51
C ALA A 181 24.76 10.38 -1.00
N ASN A 182 24.07 9.63 -1.83
CA ASN A 182 24.05 9.90 -3.27
C ASN A 182 22.90 10.87 -3.60
N LYS A 183 22.89 11.43 -4.81
CA LYS A 183 21.77 12.24 -5.27
C LYS A 183 20.54 11.35 -5.43
N ALA A 184 19.48 11.61 -4.65
CA ALA A 184 18.21 10.91 -4.83
C ALA A 184 17.65 11.10 -6.24
N ALA A 185 16.87 10.14 -6.69
CA ALA A 185 16.09 10.31 -7.89
C ALA A 185 15.12 11.50 -7.71
N GLU A 186 14.95 12.28 -8.75
CA GLU A 186 13.98 13.38 -8.72
C GLU A 186 12.57 12.81 -8.55
N ASN A 187 11.84 13.29 -7.55
CA ASN A 187 10.41 13.04 -7.43
C ASN A 187 9.70 13.71 -8.60
N ARG A 188 9.26 12.91 -9.56
CA ARG A 188 8.46 13.40 -10.68
C ARG A 188 7.01 13.51 -10.23
N VAL A 189 6.47 14.71 -10.32
CA VAL A 189 5.03 14.93 -10.12
C VAL A 189 4.29 14.61 -11.42
N TRP A 190 3.31 13.74 -11.32
CA TRP A 190 2.42 13.39 -12.43
C TRP A 190 1.03 13.93 -12.12
N PRO A 191 0.70 15.17 -12.54
CA PRO A 191 -0.56 15.79 -12.20
C PRO A 191 -1.72 15.00 -12.81
N THR A 192 -2.71 14.74 -11.99
CA THR A 192 -3.96 14.11 -12.42
C THR A 192 -4.80 15.12 -13.20
N LYS A 193 -5.29 14.72 -14.37
CA LYS A 193 -6.23 15.57 -15.12
C LYS A 193 -7.63 15.47 -14.51
N ALA A 194 -8.15 16.61 -14.09
CA ALA A 194 -9.54 16.68 -13.63
C ALA A 194 -10.53 16.28 -14.74
N GLU A 195 -11.57 15.58 -14.35
CA GLU A 195 -12.70 15.24 -15.21
C GLU A 195 -13.97 15.82 -14.60
N ASN A 196 -14.76 16.53 -15.40
CA ASN A 196 -15.98 17.23 -14.96
C ASN A 196 -17.23 16.62 -15.59
N HIS A 197 -17.26 15.32 -15.83
CA HIS A 197 -18.41 14.64 -16.38
C HIS A 197 -18.74 13.36 -15.60
N LEU A 198 -20.03 13.05 -15.56
CA LEU A 198 -20.53 11.84 -14.94
C LEU A 198 -20.15 10.63 -15.79
N ARG A 199 -19.64 9.59 -15.13
CA ARG A 199 -19.34 8.30 -15.76
C ARG A 199 -20.11 7.19 -15.08
N PHE A 200 -20.47 6.18 -15.85
CA PHE A 200 -21.10 4.97 -15.37
C PHE A 200 -20.25 3.76 -15.67
N ASN A 201 -20.26 2.81 -14.76
CA ASN A 201 -19.65 1.50 -14.96
C ASN A 201 -20.53 0.42 -14.34
N ILE A 202 -20.75 -0.66 -15.08
CA ILE A 202 -21.45 -1.85 -14.60
C ILE A 202 -20.46 -2.98 -14.59
N ILE A 203 -20.25 -3.57 -13.43
CA ILE A 203 -19.29 -4.66 -13.23
C ILE A 203 -20.06 -5.89 -12.80
N ASN A 204 -19.95 -6.95 -13.59
CA ASN A 204 -20.56 -8.24 -13.32
C ASN A 204 -19.46 -9.29 -13.12
N ASP A 205 -19.59 -10.10 -12.06
CA ASP A 205 -18.76 -11.29 -11.86
C ASP A 205 -19.63 -12.41 -11.31
N LYS A 206 -19.54 -13.58 -11.94
CA LYS A 206 -20.37 -14.76 -11.64
C LYS A 206 -20.22 -15.30 -10.20
N GLU A 207 -19.10 -15.01 -9.55
CA GLU A 207 -18.82 -15.44 -8.18
C GLU A 207 -19.14 -14.34 -7.14
N ASN A 208 -19.42 -13.12 -7.60
CA ASN A 208 -19.81 -12.03 -6.71
C ASN A 208 -21.26 -12.24 -6.25
N ARG A 209 -21.46 -12.40 -4.96
CA ARG A 209 -22.78 -12.66 -4.36
C ARG A 209 -23.44 -11.43 -3.75
N VAL A 210 -22.81 -10.28 -3.85
CA VAL A 210 -23.29 -9.05 -3.23
C VAL A 210 -23.51 -8.00 -4.31
N ASN A 211 -24.77 -7.72 -4.60
CA ASN A 211 -25.13 -6.61 -5.46
C ASN A 211 -25.05 -5.31 -4.69
N GLY A 212 -24.61 -4.25 -5.34
CA GLY A 212 -24.51 -2.94 -4.69
C GLY A 212 -24.27 -1.82 -5.68
N ILE A 213 -24.56 -0.62 -5.22
CA ILE A 213 -24.31 0.61 -5.96
C ILE A 213 -23.31 1.46 -5.20
N ALA A 214 -22.45 2.16 -5.92
CA ALA A 214 -21.43 3.03 -5.32
C ALA A 214 -21.35 4.34 -6.08
N LEU A 215 -21.14 5.42 -5.33
CA LEU A 215 -20.80 6.74 -5.83
C LEU A 215 -19.33 7.04 -5.49
N TYR A 216 -18.66 7.67 -6.43
CA TYR A 216 -17.27 8.09 -6.30
C TYR A 216 -17.17 9.58 -6.66
N TYR A 217 -16.82 10.39 -5.68
CA TYR A 217 -16.50 11.80 -5.89
C TYR A 217 -15.00 11.97 -5.90
N ARG A 218 -14.43 12.32 -7.04
CA ARG A 218 -12.99 12.60 -7.18
C ARG A 218 -12.72 14.04 -6.78
N LEU A 219 -11.88 14.24 -5.79
CA LEU A 219 -11.54 15.53 -5.22
C LEU A 219 -10.03 15.70 -5.18
N PRO A 220 -9.52 16.93 -5.25
CA PRO A 220 -8.12 17.22 -4.93
C PRO A 220 -7.77 16.66 -3.54
N MET A 221 -6.54 16.18 -3.40
CA MET A 221 -6.05 15.73 -2.10
C MET A 221 -5.80 16.93 -1.19
N VAL A 222 -6.40 16.94 -0.01
CA VAL A 222 -6.10 17.95 1.01
C VAL A 222 -4.69 17.67 1.55
N GLN A 223 -3.78 18.63 1.33
CA GLN A 223 -2.44 18.59 1.91
C GLN A 223 -2.50 19.29 3.26
N VAL A 224 -2.28 18.54 4.35
CA VAL A 224 -2.33 19.09 5.71
C VAL A 224 -1.01 19.80 6.02
N ASN A 225 -1.00 21.11 5.83
CA ASN A 225 0.18 21.96 6.04
C ASN A 225 -0.05 23.02 7.13
N ASP A 226 -1.29 23.26 7.53
CA ASP A 226 -1.70 24.27 8.49
C ASP A 226 -3.00 23.84 9.22
N GLU A 227 -3.44 24.67 10.17
CA GLU A 227 -4.65 24.40 10.95
C GLU A 227 -5.91 24.38 10.08
N GLN A 228 -6.00 25.21 9.07
CA GLN A 228 -7.17 25.28 8.19
C GLN A 228 -7.32 23.99 7.38
N SER A 229 -6.26 23.51 6.77
CA SER A 229 -6.26 22.25 6.00
C SER A 229 -6.45 21.01 6.89
N PHE A 230 -5.98 21.07 8.16
CA PHE A 230 -6.31 20.04 9.15
C PHE A 230 -7.80 20.02 9.49
N VAL A 231 -8.43 21.17 9.70
CA VAL A 231 -9.87 21.27 9.96
C VAL A 231 -10.65 20.74 8.76
N GLU A 232 -10.29 21.14 7.54
CA GLU A 232 -10.94 20.62 6.31
C GLU A 232 -10.85 19.10 6.23
N GLN A 233 -9.69 18.50 6.49
CA GLN A 233 -9.55 17.04 6.52
C GLN A 233 -10.39 16.39 7.61
N ALA A 234 -10.47 17.02 8.78
CA ALA A 234 -11.32 16.55 9.89
C ALA A 234 -12.81 16.58 9.51
N GLU A 235 -13.28 17.65 8.85
CA GLU A 235 -14.66 17.77 8.36
C GLU A 235 -15.01 16.65 7.38
N TRP A 236 -14.15 16.33 6.41
CA TRP A 236 -14.36 15.18 5.52
C TRP A 236 -14.41 13.86 6.28
N SER A 237 -13.55 13.68 7.28
CA SER A 237 -13.53 12.48 8.11
C SER A 237 -14.82 12.36 8.93
N MET A 238 -15.32 13.45 9.48
CA MET A 238 -16.59 13.50 10.22
C MET A 238 -17.77 13.19 9.30
N LEU A 239 -17.84 13.76 8.09
CA LEU A 239 -18.87 13.46 7.11
C LEU A 239 -18.94 11.95 6.83
N VAL A 240 -17.80 11.32 6.57
CA VAL A 240 -17.71 9.87 6.34
C VAL A 240 -18.20 9.07 7.54
N GLN A 241 -17.84 9.47 8.75
CA GLN A 241 -18.27 8.80 9.99
C GLN A 241 -19.79 8.96 10.21
N LEU A 242 -20.32 10.17 10.04
CA LEU A 242 -21.75 10.44 10.18
C LEU A 242 -22.59 9.63 9.17
N PHE A 243 -22.15 9.57 7.92
CA PHE A 243 -22.79 8.73 6.92
C PHE A 243 -22.81 7.25 7.35
N ASN A 244 -21.67 6.73 7.78
CA ASN A 244 -21.57 5.34 8.21
C ASN A 244 -22.46 5.05 9.43
N GLN A 245 -22.47 5.94 10.41
CA GLN A 245 -23.32 5.80 11.61
C GLN A 245 -24.80 5.83 11.24
N ARG A 246 -25.23 6.85 10.50
CA ARG A 246 -26.62 7.01 10.08
C ARG A 246 -27.12 5.82 9.25
N LEU A 247 -26.32 5.37 8.30
CA LEU A 247 -26.67 4.21 7.49
C LEU A 247 -26.86 2.95 8.35
N GLN A 248 -25.97 2.71 9.31
CA GLN A 248 -26.07 1.58 10.23
C GLN A 248 -27.31 1.68 11.13
N GLU A 249 -27.61 2.84 11.68
CA GLU A 249 -28.82 3.08 12.50
C GLU A 249 -30.10 2.77 11.72
N ARG A 250 -30.20 3.22 10.47
CA ARG A 250 -31.38 2.98 9.61
C ARG A 250 -31.51 1.52 9.16
N ILE A 251 -30.40 0.82 8.98
CA ILE A 251 -30.40 -0.63 8.71
C ILE A 251 -30.87 -1.39 9.96
N GLN A 252 -30.33 -1.05 11.13
CA GLN A 252 -30.65 -1.73 12.40
C GLN A 252 -32.10 -1.47 12.86
N SER A 253 -32.61 -0.27 12.65
CA SER A 253 -34.02 0.06 12.94
C SER A 253 -35.01 -0.65 12.02
N GLY A 254 -34.54 -1.26 10.92
CA GLY A 254 -35.38 -1.89 9.90
C GLY A 254 -36.05 -0.93 8.94
N GLU A 255 -35.65 0.34 8.93
CA GLU A 255 -36.12 1.33 7.95
C GLU A 255 -35.65 0.98 6.54
N LEU A 256 -34.40 0.53 6.40
CA LEU A 256 -33.78 0.12 5.13
C LEU A 256 -33.77 -1.42 5.01
N LYS A 257 -34.97 -2.03 4.91
CA LYS A 257 -35.12 -3.50 4.87
C LYS A 257 -34.45 -4.18 3.68
N THR A 258 -34.38 -3.49 2.54
CA THR A 258 -33.80 -3.97 1.29
C THR A 258 -32.30 -3.77 1.20
N ILE A 259 -31.69 -3.16 2.22
CA ILE A 259 -30.25 -2.92 2.29
C ILE A 259 -29.61 -3.91 3.29
N SER A 260 -28.54 -4.58 2.88
CA SER A 260 -27.80 -5.52 3.70
C SER A 260 -26.58 -4.91 4.41
N GLY A 261 -26.15 -3.74 3.97
CA GLY A 261 -25.01 -3.01 4.52
C GLY A 261 -24.55 -1.90 3.60
N GLY A 262 -23.56 -1.17 4.05
CA GLY A 262 -22.94 -0.14 3.25
C GLY A 262 -21.76 0.50 3.98
N THR A 263 -21.04 1.36 3.30
CA THR A 263 -19.88 2.06 3.85
C THR A 263 -19.58 3.33 3.07
N ALA A 264 -19.06 4.32 3.76
CA ALA A 264 -18.35 5.45 3.18
C ALA A 264 -16.89 5.46 3.62
N ARG A 265 -16.02 5.95 2.79
CA ARG A 265 -14.60 6.16 3.12
C ARG A 265 -13.96 7.15 2.16
N SER A 266 -12.86 7.79 2.59
CA SER A 266 -11.93 8.46 1.70
C SER A 266 -10.86 7.48 1.24
N VAL A 267 -10.47 7.53 -0.03
CA VAL A 267 -9.44 6.68 -0.64
C VAL A 267 -8.52 7.55 -1.47
N LYS A 268 -7.23 7.52 -1.19
CA LYS A 268 -6.21 8.14 -2.06
C LYS A 268 -6.18 7.38 -3.38
N ILE A 269 -6.30 8.09 -4.50
CA ILE A 269 -6.28 7.51 -5.86
C ILE A 269 -5.05 7.94 -6.66
N ALA A 270 -4.45 9.06 -6.29
CA ALA A 270 -3.20 9.56 -6.83
C ALA A 270 -2.56 10.48 -5.78
N PRO A 271 -1.30 10.90 -5.92
CA PRO A 271 -0.65 11.81 -4.96
C PRO A 271 -1.41 13.12 -4.74
N ASP A 272 -2.08 13.61 -5.77
CA ASP A 272 -2.81 14.89 -5.81
C ASP A 272 -4.34 14.74 -5.77
N TYR A 273 -4.87 13.50 -5.74
CA TYR A 273 -6.31 13.22 -5.76
C TYR A 273 -6.74 12.14 -4.79
N GLN A 274 -7.90 12.35 -4.21
CA GLN A 274 -8.64 11.38 -3.40
C GLN A 274 -10.03 11.13 -4.00
N SER A 275 -10.66 10.06 -3.58
CA SER A 275 -12.05 9.78 -3.86
C SER A 275 -12.84 9.61 -2.57
N LEU A 276 -13.93 10.35 -2.42
CA LEU A 276 -14.96 9.99 -1.45
C LEU A 276 -15.82 8.90 -2.07
N PHE A 277 -15.86 7.79 -1.38
CA PHE A 277 -16.54 6.58 -1.80
C PHE A 277 -17.71 6.31 -0.88
N PHE A 278 -18.90 6.17 -1.46
CA PHE A 278 -20.13 5.80 -0.77
C PHE A 278 -20.72 4.58 -1.43
N ARG A 279 -21.05 3.56 -0.66
CA ARG A 279 -21.62 2.30 -1.18
C ARG A 279 -22.73 1.80 -0.30
N VAL A 280 -23.78 1.26 -0.91
CA VAL A 280 -24.78 0.41 -0.26
C VAL A 280 -24.88 -0.93 -0.99
N ASN A 281 -25.16 -1.98 -0.23
CA ASN A 281 -25.37 -3.32 -0.74
C ASN A 281 -26.84 -3.66 -0.67
N ALA A 282 -27.41 -4.09 -1.80
CA ALA A 282 -28.80 -4.52 -1.88
C ALA A 282 -28.99 -5.93 -1.26
N ARG A 283 -30.16 -6.18 -0.72
CA ARG A 283 -30.68 -7.53 -0.50
C ARG A 283 -31.49 -7.93 -1.73
N ASP A 284 -31.35 -9.18 -2.14
CA ASP A 284 -32.22 -9.79 -3.17
C ASP A 284 -32.42 -8.87 -4.38
N ASP A 285 -31.52 -8.55 -5.17
CA ASP A 285 -31.58 -7.77 -6.40
C ASP A 285 -32.35 -6.42 -6.36
N ASN A 286 -32.64 -5.89 -5.16
CA ASN A 286 -33.33 -4.60 -4.96
C ASN A 286 -32.40 -3.40 -5.25
N MET A 287 -31.84 -3.35 -6.45
CA MET A 287 -30.87 -2.31 -6.83
C MET A 287 -31.49 -0.90 -6.90
N GLN A 288 -32.78 -0.79 -7.24
CA GLN A 288 -33.48 0.50 -7.26
C GLN A 288 -33.58 1.08 -5.84
N ASP A 289 -33.94 0.24 -4.86
CA ASP A 289 -34.00 0.67 -3.46
C ASP A 289 -32.61 1.04 -2.92
N ALA A 290 -31.57 0.29 -3.34
CA ALA A 290 -30.21 0.61 -2.98
C ALA A 290 -29.78 1.97 -3.55
N ALA A 291 -30.17 2.29 -4.79
CA ALA A 291 -29.92 3.59 -5.39
C ALA A 291 -30.64 4.71 -4.64
N ASN A 292 -31.94 4.51 -4.34
CA ASN A 292 -32.75 5.48 -3.62
C ASN A 292 -32.20 5.71 -2.19
N ALA A 293 -31.80 4.66 -1.49
CA ALA A 293 -31.21 4.76 -0.17
C ALA A 293 -29.89 5.55 -0.18
N LEU A 294 -29.02 5.24 -1.15
CA LEU A 294 -27.72 5.93 -1.27
C LEU A 294 -27.88 7.43 -1.61
N MET A 295 -28.90 7.78 -2.36
CA MET A 295 -29.18 9.18 -2.74
C MET A 295 -29.91 9.97 -1.65
N ALA A 296 -30.55 9.28 -0.70
CA ALA A 296 -31.27 9.89 0.41
C ALA A 296 -30.37 10.15 1.65
N GLU A 297 -29.23 9.49 1.76
CA GLU A 297 -28.23 9.70 2.79
C GLU A 297 -27.26 10.82 2.45
#